data_19f97b53b7fce39e7b29b647970921dc
#
_entry.id   19f97b53b7fce39e7b29b647970921dc
#
_cell.length_a   1.000
_cell.length_b   1.000
_cell.length_c   1.000
_cell.angle_alpha   90.00
_cell.angle_beta   90.00
_cell.angle_gamma   90.00
#
_symmetry.space_group_name_H-M   'P 1'
#
loop_
_entity.id
_entity.type
_entity.pdbx_description
1 polymer ?
#
loop_
_entity_poly.entity_id
_entity_poly.type
_entity_poly.pdbx_seq_one_letter_code
_entity_poly.pdbx_strand_id
1 'polypeptide(L)'
;MMLSAGNGFIMQSEKYSRDNAGQSLKKYILLKKGELAYNHGASKAKQYGCCYELTEDEARIPYVYHCFKVSGAEHTPYVATALNNPKIDRQLKRLVSSSVRMDGLLNISFDDYMSVILHLPSLKEQTHIADFLKKLDERITAQEKLVASLKKHKR
;
A
#
# COMPACT_ATOMS: atom_id res chain seq x y z
N MET A 1 -8.16 -9.27 3.69
CA MET A 1 -7.62 -8.50 2.54
C MET A 1 -6.11 -8.66 2.44
N MET A 2 -5.49 -8.19 1.38
CA MET A 2 -4.04 -8.14 1.18
C MET A 2 -3.66 -6.89 0.40
N LEU A 3 -2.39 -6.48 0.45
CA LEU A 3 -1.88 -5.37 -0.35
C LEU A 3 -1.35 -5.87 -1.71
N SER A 4 -1.76 -5.17 -2.76
CA SER A 4 -1.28 -5.37 -4.12
C SER A 4 -0.61 -4.09 -4.62
N ALA A 5 0.59 -4.21 -5.19
CA ALA A 5 1.30 -3.07 -5.76
C ALA A 5 0.47 -2.44 -6.90
N GLY A 6 0.16 -1.17 -6.78
CA GLY A 6 -0.66 -0.43 -7.75
C GLY A 6 -2.18 -0.45 -7.50
N ASN A 7 -2.71 -1.42 -6.75
CA ASN A 7 -4.16 -1.56 -6.52
C ASN A 7 -4.58 -1.31 -5.06
N GLY A 8 -3.61 -1.11 -4.15
CA GLY A 8 -3.92 -0.94 -2.72
C GLY A 8 -4.43 -2.22 -2.07
N PHE A 9 -5.42 -2.08 -1.19
CA PHE A 9 -6.06 -3.21 -0.52
C PHE A 9 -7.04 -3.91 -1.47
N ILE A 10 -6.87 -5.23 -1.63
CA ILE A 10 -7.75 -6.09 -2.43
C ILE A 10 -8.18 -7.31 -1.60
N MET A 11 -9.30 -7.93 -1.99
CA MET A 11 -9.70 -9.21 -1.40
C MET A 11 -8.73 -10.31 -1.84
N GLN A 12 -8.41 -11.24 -0.93
CA GLN A 12 -7.53 -12.37 -1.27
C GLN A 12 -8.13 -13.25 -2.37
N SER A 13 -9.46 -13.35 -2.42
CA SER A 13 -10.21 -14.06 -3.46
C SER A 13 -10.05 -13.47 -4.86
N GLU A 14 -9.71 -12.18 -4.97
CA GLU A 14 -9.45 -11.53 -6.28
C GLU A 14 -8.13 -11.95 -6.90
N LYS A 15 -7.17 -12.38 -6.08
CA LYS A 15 -5.84 -12.76 -6.53
C LYS A 15 -5.60 -14.26 -6.53
N TYR A 16 -6.24 -14.99 -5.62
CA TYR A 16 -6.07 -16.42 -5.46
C TYR A 16 -7.42 -17.13 -5.57
N SER A 17 -7.45 -18.25 -6.29
CA SER A 17 -8.66 -19.09 -6.47
C SER A 17 -9.15 -19.76 -5.17
N ARG A 18 -8.42 -19.64 -4.08
CA ARG A 18 -8.80 -20.13 -2.74
C ARG A 18 -8.58 -19.05 -1.71
N ASP A 19 -9.57 -18.85 -0.86
CA ASP A 19 -9.43 -18.03 0.34
C ASP A 19 -8.62 -18.82 1.37
N ASN A 20 -7.34 -18.48 1.51
CA ASN A 20 -6.45 -19.12 2.47
C ASN A 20 -6.68 -18.64 3.92
N ALA A 21 -7.64 -17.76 4.16
CA ALA A 21 -7.97 -17.24 5.50
C ALA A 21 -8.57 -18.30 6.44
N GLY A 22 -9.03 -19.45 5.91
CA GLY A 22 -9.82 -20.45 6.67
C GLY A 22 -9.09 -21.20 7.78
N GLN A 23 -7.76 -21.21 7.83
CA GLN A 23 -7.03 -22.06 8.79
C GLN A 23 -6.24 -21.34 9.87
N SER A 24 -6.12 -20.00 9.85
CA SER A 24 -5.32 -19.30 10.85
C SER A 24 -5.66 -17.82 11.01
N LEU A 25 -6.89 -17.51 11.38
CA LEU A 25 -7.30 -16.12 11.77
C LEU A 25 -6.42 -15.52 12.86
N LYS A 26 -5.73 -16.36 13.67
CA LYS A 26 -4.74 -15.94 14.68
C LYS A 26 -3.48 -15.26 14.06
N LYS A 27 -3.24 -15.44 12.76
CA LYS A 27 -2.11 -14.84 12.02
C LYS A 27 -2.50 -13.59 11.23
N TYR A 28 -3.59 -12.92 11.61
CA TYR A 28 -4.07 -11.72 10.96
C TYR A 28 -4.12 -10.56 11.94
N ILE A 29 -3.76 -9.37 11.46
CA ILE A 29 -3.91 -8.12 12.18
C ILE A 29 -5.24 -7.50 11.77
N LEU A 30 -6.00 -7.00 12.74
CA LEU A 30 -7.18 -6.17 12.47
C LEU A 30 -6.70 -4.74 12.25
N LEU A 31 -6.78 -4.29 11.02
CA LEU A 31 -6.48 -2.91 10.62
C LEU A 31 -7.79 -2.13 10.57
N LYS A 32 -7.77 -0.88 11.01
CA LYS A 32 -8.91 0.03 11.01
C LYS A 32 -8.73 1.12 9.96
N LYS A 33 -9.83 1.71 9.55
CA LYS A 33 -9.86 2.85 8.63
C LYS A 33 -8.90 3.95 9.07
N GLY A 34 -8.12 4.46 8.12
CA GLY A 34 -7.11 5.48 8.36
C GLY A 34 -5.78 4.94 8.88
N GLU A 35 -5.67 3.64 9.15
CA GLU A 35 -4.38 3.02 9.46
C GLU A 35 -3.67 2.58 8.19
N LEU A 36 -2.34 2.52 8.26
CA LEU A 36 -1.47 2.18 7.16
C LEU A 36 -0.90 0.77 7.32
N ALA A 37 -0.69 0.12 6.18
CA ALA A 37 0.07 -1.11 6.13
C ALA A 37 1.15 -1.04 5.04
N TYR A 38 2.35 -1.43 5.39
CA TYR A 38 3.46 -1.61 4.47
C TYR A 38 3.64 -3.09 4.17
N ASN A 39 3.49 -3.44 2.89
CA ASN A 39 3.82 -4.75 2.36
C ASN A 39 5.25 -4.71 1.81
N HIS A 40 6.16 -5.40 2.46
CA HIS A 40 7.56 -5.49 2.05
C HIS A 40 7.84 -6.58 0.99
N GLY A 41 6.81 -7.04 0.28
CA GLY A 41 6.94 -7.89 -0.90
C GLY A 41 7.47 -7.12 -2.10
N ALA A 42 8.61 -7.56 -2.64
CA ALA A 42 9.19 -6.97 -3.84
C ALA A 42 8.38 -7.35 -5.10
N SER A 43 8.19 -6.40 -6.01
CA SER A 43 7.58 -6.63 -7.32
C SER A 43 8.24 -5.77 -8.38
N LYS A 44 7.98 -6.07 -9.67
CA LYS A 44 8.50 -5.24 -10.77
C LYS A 44 8.03 -3.77 -10.67
N ALA A 45 6.80 -3.54 -10.21
CA ALA A 45 6.23 -2.22 -10.08
C ALA A 45 6.69 -1.48 -8.80
N LYS A 46 6.98 -2.24 -7.73
CA LYS A 46 7.38 -1.74 -6.40
C LYS A 46 8.50 -2.61 -5.85
N GLN A 47 9.73 -2.25 -6.20
CA GLN A 47 10.91 -3.03 -5.84
C GLN A 47 11.16 -3.08 -4.33
N TYR A 48 10.79 -2.02 -3.61
CA TYR A 48 10.97 -1.90 -2.16
C TYR A 48 9.64 -1.96 -1.39
N GLY A 49 8.64 -2.66 -1.94
CA GLY A 49 7.36 -2.80 -1.31
C GLY A 49 6.41 -1.62 -1.55
N CYS A 50 5.29 -1.60 -0.86
CA CYS A 50 4.28 -0.55 -1.00
C CYS A 50 3.53 -0.32 0.31
N CYS A 51 3.14 0.92 0.56
CA CYS A 51 2.36 1.33 1.72
C CYS A 51 1.03 1.93 1.28
N TYR A 52 -0.07 1.50 1.89
CA TYR A 52 -1.40 2.03 1.61
C TYR A 52 -2.18 2.25 2.90
N GLU A 53 -3.07 3.23 2.84
CA GLU A 53 -4.07 3.50 3.87
C GLU A 53 -5.30 2.61 3.65
N LEU A 54 -5.85 2.06 4.73
CA LEU A 54 -7.13 1.36 4.68
C LEU A 54 -8.28 2.36 4.61
N THR A 55 -9.11 2.26 3.56
CA THR A 55 -10.28 3.11 3.33
C THR A 55 -11.59 2.51 3.82
N GLU A 56 -11.66 1.19 3.96
CA GLU A 56 -12.77 0.45 4.55
C GLU A 56 -12.76 0.60 6.07
N ASP A 57 -13.87 0.37 6.73
CA ASP A 57 -14.01 0.56 8.18
C ASP A 57 -13.03 -0.32 8.96
N GLU A 58 -12.87 -1.59 8.55
CA GLU A 58 -11.88 -2.50 9.09
C GLU A 58 -11.52 -3.61 8.10
N ALA A 59 -10.32 -4.16 8.22
CA ALA A 59 -9.88 -5.31 7.44
C ALA A 59 -8.93 -6.22 8.24
N ARG A 60 -9.05 -7.52 8.03
CA ARG A 60 -8.06 -8.49 8.49
C ARG A 60 -7.00 -8.68 7.41
N ILE A 61 -5.75 -8.43 7.75
CA ILE A 61 -4.61 -8.49 6.84
C ILE A 61 -3.52 -9.41 7.41
N PRO A 62 -2.66 -10.00 6.57
CA PRO A 62 -1.57 -10.86 7.03
C PRO A 62 -0.64 -10.16 8.04
N TYR A 63 -0.28 -10.85 9.11
CA TYR A 63 0.59 -10.32 10.18
C TYR A 63 2.00 -9.94 9.72
N VAL A 64 2.41 -10.39 8.53
CA VAL A 64 3.73 -10.08 7.96
C VAL A 64 3.86 -8.63 7.52
N TYR A 65 2.76 -7.88 7.38
CA TYR A 65 2.81 -6.47 7.02
C TYR A 65 3.15 -5.60 8.23
N HIS A 66 3.88 -4.55 8.01
CA HIS A 66 4.12 -3.52 9.03
C HIS A 66 2.93 -2.57 9.08
N CYS A 67 2.19 -2.62 10.18
CA CYS A 67 0.98 -1.85 10.39
C CYS A 67 1.23 -0.72 11.38
N PHE A 68 0.76 0.47 11.06
CA PHE A 68 0.94 1.65 11.89
C PHE A 68 -0.13 2.70 11.60
N LYS A 69 -0.21 3.71 12.44
CA LYS A 69 -1.05 4.89 12.23
C LYS A 69 -0.19 6.15 12.24
N VAL A 70 -0.62 7.16 11.53
CA VAL A 70 -0.02 8.49 11.61
C VAL A 70 -0.36 9.10 12.97
N SER A 71 0.66 9.55 13.70
CA SER A 71 0.50 10.28 14.96
C SER A 71 0.59 11.76 14.66
N GLY A 72 -0.38 12.55 15.12
CA GLY A 72 -0.41 13.97 14.91
C GLY A 72 -1.46 14.42 13.88
N ALA A 73 -1.30 15.64 13.38
CA ALA A 73 -2.28 16.29 12.49
C ALA A 73 -2.04 16.03 10.99
N GLU A 74 -1.05 15.22 10.65
CA GLU A 74 -0.66 14.98 9.26
C GLU A 74 -1.76 14.26 8.48
N HIS A 75 -1.89 14.57 7.19
CA HIS A 75 -2.91 14.01 6.32
C HIS A 75 -2.54 12.59 5.89
N THR A 76 -3.18 11.57 6.46
CA THR A 76 -2.84 10.15 6.25
C THR A 76 -2.78 9.74 4.77
N PRO A 77 -3.74 10.10 3.89
CA PRO A 77 -3.65 9.77 2.46
C PRO A 77 -2.40 10.35 1.79
N TYR A 78 -1.97 11.56 2.20
CA TYR A 78 -0.74 12.15 1.71
C TYR A 78 0.48 11.36 2.18
N VAL A 79 0.52 11.01 3.47
CA VAL A 79 1.62 10.22 4.05
C VAL A 79 1.75 8.87 3.35
N ALA A 80 0.64 8.17 3.10
CA ALA A 80 0.63 6.91 2.34
C ALA A 80 1.25 7.10 0.95
N THR A 81 0.89 8.16 0.24
CA THR A 81 1.46 8.50 -1.08
C THR A 81 2.94 8.84 -0.99
N ALA A 82 3.34 9.65 0.01
CA ALA A 82 4.73 10.06 0.22
C ALA A 82 5.64 8.86 0.52
N LEU A 83 5.15 7.87 1.27
CA LEU A 83 5.89 6.63 1.56
C LEU A 83 6.13 5.74 0.33
N ASN A 84 5.40 5.94 -0.75
CA ASN A 84 5.60 5.26 -2.04
C ASN A 84 6.48 6.04 -3.04
N ASN A 85 7.15 7.09 -2.60
CA ASN A 85 7.99 7.94 -3.44
C ASN A 85 9.37 7.30 -3.68
N PRO A 86 9.98 7.46 -4.87
CA PRO A 86 11.34 6.99 -5.16
C PRO A 86 12.44 7.49 -4.19
N LYS A 87 12.21 8.62 -3.50
CA LYS A 87 13.14 9.09 -2.45
C LYS A 87 13.13 8.14 -1.24
N ILE A 88 11.99 7.56 -0.91
CA ILE A 88 11.86 6.55 0.15
C ILE A 88 12.46 5.23 -0.31
N ASP A 89 12.23 4.81 -1.55
CA ASP A 89 12.86 3.61 -2.12
C ASP A 89 14.40 3.66 -1.97
N ARG A 90 15.02 4.83 -2.14
CA ARG A 90 16.47 5.01 -1.93
C ARG A 90 16.91 4.85 -0.48
N GLN A 91 16.06 5.22 0.48
CA GLN A 91 16.32 4.97 1.90
C GLN A 91 16.15 3.48 2.22
N LEU A 92 15.04 2.88 1.78
CA LEU A 92 14.74 1.46 1.96
C LEU A 92 15.83 0.55 1.38
N LYS A 93 16.38 0.91 0.21
CA LYS A 93 17.53 0.20 -0.40
C LYS A 93 18.72 0.05 0.54
N ARG A 94 18.96 1.02 1.42
CA ARG A 94 20.06 0.98 2.38
C ARG A 94 19.73 0.21 3.65
N LEU A 95 18.44 0.11 3.98
CA LEU A 95 17.93 -0.54 5.19
C LEU A 95 17.64 -2.03 4.96
N VAL A 96 17.30 -2.41 3.71
CA VAL A 96 17.12 -3.81 3.36
C VAL A 96 18.46 -4.54 3.42
N SER A 97 18.56 -5.53 4.31
CA SER A 97 19.74 -6.39 4.34
C SER A 97 19.84 -7.22 3.06
N SER A 98 21.06 -7.55 2.63
CA SER A 98 21.41 -8.09 1.31
C SER A 98 20.80 -9.46 0.95
N SER A 99 20.12 -10.11 1.86
CA SER A 99 19.46 -11.39 1.63
C SER A 99 17.96 -11.20 1.39
N VAL A 100 17.53 -11.33 0.14
CA VAL A 100 16.11 -11.53 -0.17
C VAL A 100 15.68 -12.84 0.49
N ARG A 101 14.65 -12.80 1.32
CA ARG A 101 14.09 -14.02 1.94
C ARG A 101 13.55 -14.94 0.84
N MET A 102 13.61 -16.25 1.08
CA MET A 102 13.11 -17.27 0.12
C MET A 102 11.61 -17.11 -0.19
N ASP A 103 10.86 -16.40 0.65
CA ASP A 103 9.44 -16.08 0.47
C ASP A 103 9.19 -14.85 -0.41
N GLY A 104 10.23 -14.22 -0.98
CA GLY A 104 10.12 -13.01 -1.81
C GLY A 104 9.89 -11.73 -1.03
N LEU A 105 9.94 -11.79 0.29
CA LEU A 105 9.82 -10.59 1.14
C LEU A 105 11.20 -9.96 1.34
N LEU A 106 11.24 -8.63 1.34
CA LEU A 106 12.43 -7.88 1.72
C LEU A 106 12.72 -8.08 3.21
N ASN A 107 13.99 -8.28 3.53
CA ASN A 107 14.41 -8.39 4.91
C ASN A 107 14.61 -6.98 5.51
N ILE A 108 13.52 -6.40 5.97
CA ILE A 108 13.47 -5.11 6.64
C ILE A 108 12.64 -5.26 7.92
N SER A 109 13.18 -4.80 9.04
CA SER A 109 12.44 -4.80 10.30
C SER A 109 11.41 -3.67 10.35
N PHE A 110 10.47 -3.77 11.30
CA PHE A 110 9.52 -2.68 11.56
C PHE A 110 10.26 -1.39 11.94
N ASP A 111 11.25 -1.46 12.83
CA ASP A 111 12.02 -0.30 13.30
C ASP A 111 12.84 0.32 12.18
N ASP A 112 13.46 -0.48 11.31
CA ASP A 112 14.16 0.02 10.13
C ASP A 112 13.20 0.76 9.20
N TYR A 113 12.02 0.19 8.94
CA TYR A 113 11.01 0.86 8.12
C TYR A 113 10.54 2.17 8.76
N MET A 114 10.33 2.21 10.07
CA MET A 114 9.91 3.41 10.80
C MET A 114 11.02 4.46 10.94
N SER A 115 12.27 4.12 10.60
CA SER A 115 13.40 5.06 10.60
C SER A 115 13.49 5.91 9.32
N VAL A 116 12.66 5.65 8.30
CA VAL A 116 12.65 6.46 7.08
C VAL A 116 12.20 7.89 7.38
N ILE A 117 12.87 8.83 6.73
CA ILE A 117 12.63 10.27 6.93
C ILE A 117 11.72 10.78 5.81
N LEU A 118 10.58 11.32 6.21
CA LEU A 118 9.65 12.05 5.33
C LEU A 118 9.84 13.56 5.54
N HIS A 119 9.95 14.28 4.43
CA HIS A 119 9.83 15.74 4.42
C HIS A 119 8.42 16.09 3.97
N LEU A 120 7.62 16.57 4.91
CA LEU A 120 6.21 16.87 4.66
C LEU A 120 6.05 18.39 4.45
N PRO A 121 5.23 18.80 3.45
CA PRO A 121 4.82 20.18 3.31
C PRO A 121 3.80 20.55 4.40
N SER A 122 3.26 21.77 4.37
CA SER A 122 2.19 22.17 5.28
C SER A 122 0.97 21.27 5.14
N LEU A 123 0.19 21.10 6.21
CA LEU A 123 -1.03 20.27 6.21
C LEU A 123 -2.00 20.66 5.09
N LYS A 124 -2.12 21.95 4.82
CA LYS A 124 -2.95 22.46 3.72
C LYS A 124 -2.47 21.96 2.36
N GLU A 125 -1.16 21.97 2.12
CA GLU A 125 -0.57 21.45 0.88
C GLU A 125 -0.72 19.93 0.79
N GLN A 126 -0.51 19.21 1.89
CA GLN A 126 -0.72 17.75 1.95
C GLN A 126 -2.14 17.40 1.50
N THR A 127 -3.16 18.09 2.03
CA THR A 127 -4.55 17.88 1.67
C THR A 127 -4.79 18.16 0.19
N HIS A 128 -4.33 19.31 -0.31
CA HIS A 128 -4.51 19.68 -1.72
C HIS A 128 -3.86 18.68 -2.67
N ILE A 129 -2.64 18.23 -2.36
CA ILE A 129 -1.92 17.25 -3.19
C ILE A 129 -2.64 15.91 -3.19
N ALA A 130 -3.05 15.42 -2.01
CA ALA A 130 -3.77 14.15 -1.90
C ALA A 130 -5.10 14.18 -2.66
N ASP A 131 -5.89 15.24 -2.52
CA ASP A 131 -7.15 15.41 -3.24
C ASP A 131 -6.95 15.48 -4.76
N PHE A 132 -5.90 16.17 -5.21
CA PHE A 132 -5.56 16.24 -6.62
C PHE A 132 -5.19 14.85 -7.19
N LEU A 133 -4.32 14.12 -6.50
CA LEU A 133 -3.92 12.77 -6.92
C LEU A 133 -5.12 11.81 -6.92
N LYS A 134 -5.97 11.86 -5.91
CA LYS A 134 -7.20 11.07 -5.87
C LYS A 134 -8.10 11.32 -7.08
N LYS A 135 -8.31 12.59 -7.46
CA LYS A 135 -9.10 12.94 -8.65
C LYS A 135 -8.47 12.43 -9.94
N LEU A 136 -7.13 12.43 -10.02
CA LEU A 136 -6.43 11.84 -11.17
C LEU A 136 -6.66 10.34 -11.26
N ASP A 137 -6.53 9.61 -10.15
CA ASP A 137 -6.75 8.17 -10.10
C ASP A 137 -8.21 7.80 -10.44
N GLU A 138 -9.18 8.56 -9.93
CA GLU A 138 -10.59 8.41 -10.29
C GLU A 138 -10.81 8.60 -11.81
N ARG A 139 -10.18 9.61 -12.41
CA ARG A 139 -10.27 9.87 -13.84
C ARG A 139 -9.62 8.74 -14.65
N ILE A 140 -8.44 8.27 -14.25
CA ILE A 140 -7.76 7.14 -14.91
C ILE A 140 -8.67 5.91 -14.87
N THR A 141 -9.19 5.55 -13.69
CA THR A 141 -10.09 4.41 -13.52
C THR A 141 -11.35 4.52 -14.40
N ALA A 142 -11.94 5.71 -14.49
CA ALA A 142 -13.11 5.94 -15.35
C ALA A 142 -12.77 5.75 -16.83
N GLN A 143 -11.62 6.24 -17.29
CA GLN A 143 -11.15 6.05 -18.66
C GLN A 143 -10.85 4.58 -18.97
N GLU A 144 -10.23 3.84 -18.08
CA GLU A 144 -9.96 2.42 -18.25
C GLU A 144 -11.26 1.61 -18.38
N LYS A 145 -12.27 1.91 -17.57
CA LYS A 145 -13.61 1.29 -17.67
C LYS A 145 -14.26 1.60 -19.01
N LEU A 146 -14.18 2.83 -19.49
CA LEU A 146 -14.72 3.24 -20.79
C LEU A 146 -14.03 2.49 -21.93
N VAL A 147 -12.69 2.43 -21.93
CA VAL A 147 -11.93 1.69 -22.93
C VAL A 147 -12.27 0.21 -22.92
N ALA A 148 -12.39 -0.40 -21.74
CA ALA A 148 -12.79 -1.81 -21.61
C ALA A 148 -14.18 -2.06 -22.17
N SER A 149 -15.15 -1.17 -21.91
CA SER A 149 -16.51 -1.24 -22.46
C SER A 149 -16.51 -1.15 -23.99
N LEU A 150 -15.80 -0.18 -24.55
CA LEU A 150 -15.69 -0.01 -26.02
C LEU A 150 -15.07 -1.23 -26.70
N LYS A 151 -14.06 -1.85 -26.07
CA LYS A 151 -13.44 -3.09 -26.60
C LYS A 151 -14.41 -4.27 -26.60
N LYS A 152 -15.34 -4.35 -25.63
CA LYS A 152 -16.38 -5.40 -25.61
C LYS A 152 -17.42 -5.25 -26.73
N HIS A 153 -17.75 -4.03 -27.11
CA HIS A 153 -18.74 -3.76 -28.17
C HIS A 153 -18.18 -3.93 -29.60
N LYS A 154 -16.85 -4.06 -29.74
CA LYS A 154 -16.20 -4.33 -31.06
C LYS A 154 -16.04 -5.81 -31.39
N ARG A 155 -16.45 -6.71 -30.50
CA ARG A 155 -16.47 -8.17 -30.71
C ARG A 155 -17.90 -8.65 -30.94
#